data_894ecd2ced47feb46784e8a9e590c805
#
_entry.id   894ecd2ced47feb46784e8a9e590c805
#
_cell.length_a   1.000
_cell.length_b   1.000
_cell.length_c   1.000
_cell.angle_alpha   90.00
_cell.angle_beta   90.00
_cell.angle_gamma   90.00
#
_symmetry.space_group_name_H-M   'P 1'
#
loop_
_entity.id
_entity.type
_entity.pdbx_description
1 polymer ?
#
loop_
_entity_poly.entity_id
_entity_poly.type
_entity_poly.pdbx_seq_one_letter_code
_entity_poly.pdbx_strand_id
1 'polypeptide(L)'
;AAQASAASASAVEQTLIAALGKRYQSDEPIEDLYVWSGDYADAMREVYNQNSNDYDVVALFTEAMMNRTPWQLWDPRSGEPVERADTLECLTVLEKAIAEINGNGATRHPGVLHLYIHLMEMSPFPEKALRVADDLRDLIPDAGHLNHMATHIDVLCGNYQAVVASNSAAIHADKKYYEQNGAMNFYSLYRAHNYHFKLYGAMFLGQYEPAIDAVDAMIATLPDELIRMESPPMANWLEAYVSMKTHAYIRFGRWQELLAAALVVGAGQ
;
A
#
# COMPACT_ATOMS: atom_id res chain seq x y z
N ALA A 1 -1.29 -7.63 -26.25
CA ALA A 1 -0.21 -8.62 -26.10
C ALA A 1 -0.73 -9.87 -25.37
N ALA A 2 -1.23 -9.77 -24.13
CA ALA A 2 -1.69 -10.93 -23.33
C ALA A 2 -2.76 -11.79 -24.05
N GLN A 3 -3.75 -11.16 -24.68
CA GLN A 3 -4.78 -11.88 -25.45
C GLN A 3 -4.21 -12.72 -26.58
N ALA A 4 -3.13 -12.29 -27.24
CA ALA A 4 -2.48 -13.04 -28.31
C ALA A 4 -1.77 -14.31 -27.79
N SER A 5 -1.38 -14.34 -26.52
CA SER A 5 -0.73 -15.48 -25.87
C SER A 5 -1.69 -16.36 -25.04
N ALA A 6 -2.96 -15.96 -24.94
CA ALA A 6 -3.94 -16.64 -24.08
C ALA A 6 -4.13 -18.14 -24.40
N ALA A 7 -4.01 -18.54 -25.67
CA ALA A 7 -4.20 -19.94 -26.08
C ALA A 7 -3.20 -20.93 -25.43
N SER A 8 -2.03 -20.45 -24.94
CA SER A 8 -1.03 -21.26 -24.25
C SER A 8 -1.12 -21.23 -22.73
N ALA A 9 -2.03 -20.41 -22.20
CA ALA A 9 -2.24 -20.24 -20.77
C ALA A 9 -3.23 -21.29 -20.22
N SER A 10 -3.24 -21.50 -18.89
CA SER A 10 -4.23 -22.35 -18.23
C SER A 10 -5.65 -21.78 -18.38
N ALA A 11 -6.66 -22.59 -18.11
CA ALA A 11 -8.06 -22.15 -18.22
C ALA A 11 -8.36 -20.95 -17.31
N VAL A 12 -7.80 -20.92 -16.09
CA VAL A 12 -7.97 -19.79 -15.14
C VAL A 12 -7.28 -18.55 -15.68
N GLU A 13 -6.03 -18.65 -16.12
CA GLU A 13 -5.29 -17.53 -16.71
C GLU A 13 -5.99 -16.95 -17.94
N GLN A 14 -6.60 -17.78 -18.78
CA GLN A 14 -7.39 -17.32 -19.93
C GLN A 14 -8.57 -16.46 -19.49
N THR A 15 -9.28 -16.85 -18.42
CA THR A 15 -10.40 -16.07 -17.89
C THR A 15 -9.93 -14.76 -17.27
N LEU A 16 -8.78 -14.76 -16.55
CA LEU A 16 -8.14 -13.56 -15.99
C LEU A 16 -7.70 -12.59 -17.10
N ILE A 17 -7.09 -13.10 -18.18
CA ILE A 17 -6.70 -12.29 -19.35
C ILE A 17 -7.92 -11.65 -20.02
N ALA A 18 -9.03 -12.39 -20.13
CA ALA A 18 -10.28 -11.88 -20.68
C ALA A 18 -10.88 -10.76 -19.78
N ALA A 19 -10.90 -10.97 -18.46
CA ALA A 19 -11.36 -9.98 -17.48
C ALA A 19 -10.49 -8.72 -17.52
N LEU A 20 -9.16 -8.84 -17.59
CA LEU A 20 -8.23 -7.72 -17.69
C LEU A 20 -8.51 -6.83 -18.91
N GLY A 21 -9.03 -7.38 -19.99
CA GLY A 21 -9.50 -6.62 -21.16
C GLY A 21 -10.64 -5.66 -20.86
N LYS A 22 -11.36 -5.84 -19.73
CA LYS A 22 -12.39 -4.90 -19.26
C LYS A 22 -11.81 -3.73 -18.47
N ARG A 23 -10.63 -3.90 -17.88
CA ARG A 23 -9.90 -2.83 -17.19
C ARG A 23 -9.19 -1.88 -18.17
N TYR A 24 -8.83 -2.36 -19.35
CA TYR A 24 -8.10 -1.62 -20.38
C TYR A 24 -8.83 -1.77 -21.73
N GLN A 25 -9.84 -0.91 -21.96
CA GLN A 25 -10.72 -1.01 -23.13
C GLN A 25 -10.21 -0.18 -24.33
N SER A 26 -9.16 0.62 -24.16
CA SER A 26 -8.51 1.40 -25.20
C SER A 26 -7.00 1.38 -25.03
N ASP A 27 -6.28 1.50 -26.15
CA ASP A 27 -4.84 1.74 -26.18
C ASP A 27 -4.50 3.24 -26.03
N GLU A 28 -5.51 4.12 -26.16
CA GLU A 28 -5.35 5.55 -25.97
C GLU A 28 -5.43 5.93 -24.48
N PRO A 29 -4.63 6.89 -24.01
CA PRO A 29 -4.72 7.42 -22.66
C PRO A 29 -6.12 8.00 -22.39
N ILE A 30 -6.64 7.74 -21.19
CA ILE A 30 -7.90 8.32 -20.71
C ILE A 30 -7.63 9.10 -19.42
N GLU A 31 -8.39 10.18 -19.19
CA GLU A 31 -8.21 11.02 -17.99
C GLU A 31 -8.64 10.28 -16.71
N ASP A 32 -9.72 9.53 -16.78
CA ASP A 32 -10.27 8.80 -15.64
C ASP A 32 -10.13 7.28 -15.83
N LEU A 33 -9.11 6.70 -15.21
CA LEU A 33 -8.86 5.25 -15.22
C LEU A 33 -9.94 4.46 -14.46
N TYR A 34 -10.73 5.11 -13.60
CA TYR A 34 -11.78 4.45 -12.83
C TYR A 34 -13.05 4.16 -13.64
N VAL A 35 -13.21 4.78 -14.81
CA VAL A 35 -14.35 4.56 -15.71
C VAL A 35 -14.61 3.07 -15.99
N TRP A 36 -13.55 2.28 -16.14
CA TRP A 36 -13.65 0.85 -16.43
C TRP A 36 -13.55 -0.07 -15.21
N SER A 37 -13.38 0.51 -14.00
CA SER A 37 -13.23 -0.29 -12.78
C SER A 37 -14.48 -1.11 -12.46
N GLY A 38 -15.68 -0.59 -12.77
CA GLY A 38 -16.94 -1.32 -12.63
C GLY A 38 -16.99 -2.56 -13.53
N ASP A 39 -16.74 -2.38 -14.83
CA ASP A 39 -16.74 -3.47 -15.82
C ASP A 39 -15.71 -4.55 -15.47
N TYR A 40 -14.54 -4.12 -14.97
CA TYR A 40 -13.49 -5.05 -14.54
C TYR A 40 -13.90 -5.83 -13.28
N ALA A 41 -14.47 -5.17 -12.28
CA ALA A 41 -14.94 -5.83 -11.06
C ALA A 41 -16.04 -6.86 -11.37
N ASP A 42 -16.98 -6.53 -12.26
CA ASP A 42 -18.04 -7.44 -12.67
C ASP A 42 -17.46 -8.64 -13.44
N ALA A 43 -16.52 -8.43 -14.34
CA ALA A 43 -15.83 -9.52 -15.03
C ALA A 43 -15.04 -10.42 -14.04
N MET A 44 -14.36 -9.83 -13.06
CA MET A 44 -13.64 -10.58 -12.03
C MET A 44 -14.58 -11.35 -11.10
N ARG A 45 -15.80 -10.85 -10.85
CA ARG A 45 -16.82 -11.58 -10.08
C ARG A 45 -17.22 -12.89 -10.78
N GLU A 46 -17.34 -12.87 -12.10
CA GLU A 46 -17.60 -14.09 -12.88
C GLU A 46 -16.42 -15.09 -12.81
N VAL A 47 -15.18 -14.59 -12.84
CA VAL A 47 -13.98 -15.44 -12.69
C VAL A 47 -13.96 -16.06 -11.28
N TYR A 48 -14.24 -15.27 -10.23
CA TYR A 48 -14.31 -15.75 -8.86
C TYR A 48 -15.40 -16.80 -8.64
N ASN A 49 -16.60 -16.61 -9.19
CA ASN A 49 -17.71 -17.57 -9.09
C ASN A 49 -17.34 -18.96 -9.64
N GLN A 50 -16.45 -19.01 -10.63
CA GLN A 50 -15.98 -20.25 -11.24
C GLN A 50 -14.74 -20.83 -10.56
N ASN A 51 -13.96 -20.03 -9.84
CA ASN A 51 -12.64 -20.38 -9.29
C ASN A 51 -12.45 -19.89 -7.85
N SER A 52 -13.47 -19.95 -7.01
CA SER A 52 -13.45 -19.39 -5.66
C SER A 52 -12.45 -20.05 -4.69
N ASN A 53 -11.88 -21.19 -5.05
CA ASN A 53 -10.84 -21.91 -4.28
C ASN A 53 -9.42 -21.53 -4.71
N ASP A 54 -9.26 -20.69 -5.74
CA ASP A 54 -7.98 -20.16 -6.19
C ASP A 54 -7.71 -18.83 -5.49
N TYR A 55 -6.72 -18.78 -4.62
CA TYR A 55 -6.45 -17.60 -3.79
C TYR A 55 -5.85 -16.44 -4.58
N ASP A 56 -5.21 -16.69 -5.74
CA ASP A 56 -4.84 -15.61 -6.66
C ASP A 56 -6.08 -14.95 -7.25
N VAL A 57 -7.08 -15.75 -7.64
CA VAL A 57 -8.37 -15.23 -8.11
C VAL A 57 -9.10 -14.47 -7.01
N VAL A 58 -9.10 -14.98 -5.77
CA VAL A 58 -9.68 -14.29 -4.60
C VAL A 58 -9.05 -12.91 -4.42
N ALA A 59 -7.73 -12.83 -4.44
CA ALA A 59 -7.00 -11.57 -4.26
C ALA A 59 -7.30 -10.58 -5.41
N LEU A 60 -7.19 -11.02 -6.66
CA LEU A 60 -7.43 -10.15 -7.82
C LEU A 60 -8.89 -9.68 -7.92
N PHE A 61 -9.86 -10.53 -7.56
CA PHE A 61 -11.26 -10.13 -7.50
C PHE A 61 -11.50 -9.09 -6.41
N THR A 62 -10.98 -9.33 -5.20
CA THR A 62 -11.14 -8.39 -4.09
C THR A 62 -10.48 -7.04 -4.41
N GLU A 63 -9.27 -7.06 -5.01
CA GLU A 63 -8.60 -5.83 -5.49
C GLU A 63 -9.46 -5.09 -6.52
N ALA A 64 -10.06 -5.80 -7.46
CA ALA A 64 -10.92 -5.19 -8.48
C ALA A 64 -12.14 -4.47 -7.87
N MET A 65 -12.78 -5.08 -6.87
CA MET A 65 -13.88 -4.47 -6.12
C MET A 65 -13.43 -3.23 -5.33
N MET A 66 -12.33 -3.34 -4.57
CA MET A 66 -11.81 -2.24 -3.75
C MET A 66 -11.38 -1.04 -4.60
N ASN A 67 -10.87 -1.27 -5.80
CA ASN A 67 -10.48 -0.23 -6.75
C ASN A 67 -11.65 0.55 -7.38
N ARG A 68 -12.90 0.15 -7.16
CA ARG A 68 -14.07 0.96 -7.53
C ARG A 68 -14.23 2.21 -6.65
N THR A 69 -13.81 2.09 -5.38
CA THR A 69 -13.91 3.16 -4.38
C THR A 69 -12.65 3.19 -3.50
N PRO A 70 -11.45 3.47 -4.07
CA PRO A 70 -10.20 3.42 -3.34
C PRO A 70 -10.23 4.36 -2.13
N TRP A 71 -9.80 3.86 -0.96
CA TRP A 71 -9.84 4.53 0.35
C TRP A 71 -11.21 5.09 0.76
N GLN A 72 -12.31 4.59 0.18
CA GLN A 72 -13.69 4.95 0.53
C GLN A 72 -14.53 3.69 0.79
N LEU A 73 -13.97 2.72 1.49
CA LEU A 73 -14.65 1.46 1.83
C LEU A 73 -15.53 1.61 3.07
N TRP A 74 -15.07 2.40 4.03
CA TRP A 74 -15.77 2.71 5.27
C TRP A 74 -15.95 4.22 5.42
N ASP A 75 -17.06 4.64 5.99
CA ASP A 75 -17.24 6.04 6.40
C ASP A 75 -16.57 6.23 7.78
N PRO A 76 -15.50 7.02 7.89
CA PRO A 76 -14.76 7.18 9.13
C PRO A 76 -15.56 7.92 10.23
N ARG A 77 -16.68 8.55 9.90
CA ARG A 77 -17.53 9.27 10.87
C ARG A 77 -18.58 8.36 11.50
N SER A 78 -19.24 7.55 10.69
CA SER A 78 -20.29 6.62 11.14
C SER A 78 -19.73 5.25 11.54
N GLY A 79 -18.57 4.84 10.96
CA GLY A 79 -18.03 3.50 11.05
C GLY A 79 -18.78 2.48 10.18
N GLU A 80 -19.73 2.94 9.36
CA GLU A 80 -20.52 2.05 8.50
C GLU A 80 -19.83 1.86 7.13
N PRO A 81 -20.07 0.73 6.45
CA PRO A 81 -19.65 0.54 5.08
C PRO A 81 -20.26 1.62 4.17
N VAL A 82 -19.47 2.18 3.25
CA VAL A 82 -19.98 3.14 2.27
C VAL A 82 -20.94 2.42 1.29
N GLU A 83 -22.15 2.95 1.10
CA GLU A 83 -23.23 2.32 0.33
C GLU A 83 -22.82 1.92 -1.10
N ARG A 84 -21.98 2.75 -1.76
CA ARG A 84 -21.50 2.50 -3.13
C ARG A 84 -20.30 1.58 -3.22
N ALA A 85 -19.71 1.19 -2.08
CA ALA A 85 -18.53 0.35 -2.00
C ALA A 85 -18.89 -1.11 -1.80
N ASP A 86 -18.07 -2.01 -2.33
CA ASP A 86 -18.27 -3.47 -2.21
C ASP A 86 -17.71 -4.01 -0.87
N THR A 87 -17.67 -3.19 0.17
CA THR A 87 -16.99 -3.47 1.46
C THR A 87 -17.40 -4.78 2.09
N LEU A 88 -18.72 -5.05 2.18
CA LEU A 88 -19.23 -6.27 2.81
C LEU A 88 -19.00 -7.52 1.96
N GLU A 89 -19.01 -7.41 0.64
CA GLU A 89 -18.66 -8.50 -0.26
C GLU A 89 -17.17 -8.82 -0.13
N CYS A 90 -16.30 -7.80 -0.15
CA CYS A 90 -14.86 -7.96 0.09
C CYS A 90 -14.57 -8.64 1.43
N LEU A 91 -15.24 -8.19 2.49
CA LEU A 91 -15.09 -8.76 3.83
C LEU A 91 -15.45 -10.26 3.85
N THR A 92 -16.60 -10.60 3.27
CA THR A 92 -17.08 -11.99 3.21
C THR A 92 -16.11 -12.89 2.44
N VAL A 93 -15.62 -12.42 1.30
CA VAL A 93 -14.71 -13.18 0.43
C VAL A 93 -13.36 -13.40 1.11
N LEU A 94 -12.78 -12.35 1.70
CA LEU A 94 -11.47 -12.44 2.36
C LEU A 94 -11.53 -13.25 3.66
N GLU A 95 -12.55 -13.05 4.51
CA GLU A 95 -12.68 -13.82 5.75
C GLU A 95 -12.89 -15.30 5.47
N LYS A 96 -13.67 -15.64 4.43
CA LYS A 96 -13.81 -17.03 3.99
C LYS A 96 -12.48 -17.64 3.58
N ALA A 97 -11.71 -16.96 2.73
CA ALA A 97 -10.40 -17.44 2.27
C ALA A 97 -9.41 -17.61 3.44
N ILE A 98 -9.35 -16.64 4.36
CA ILE A 98 -8.50 -16.71 5.56
C ILE A 98 -8.89 -17.89 6.45
N ALA A 99 -10.19 -18.12 6.65
CA ALA A 99 -10.68 -19.25 7.45
C ALA A 99 -10.33 -20.60 6.81
N GLU A 100 -10.45 -20.72 5.50
CA GLU A 100 -10.08 -21.93 4.74
C GLU A 100 -8.56 -22.20 4.81
N ILE A 101 -7.73 -21.17 4.60
CA ILE A 101 -6.26 -21.28 4.73
C ILE A 101 -5.88 -21.77 6.12
N ASN A 102 -6.47 -21.19 7.17
CA ASN A 102 -6.19 -21.57 8.57
C ASN A 102 -6.72 -22.98 8.91
N GLY A 103 -7.90 -23.34 8.39
CA GLY A 103 -8.54 -24.64 8.68
C GLY A 103 -7.86 -25.83 7.99
N ASN A 104 -7.32 -25.61 6.79
CA ASN A 104 -6.71 -26.67 5.98
C ASN A 104 -5.18 -26.77 6.14
N GLY A 105 -4.56 -25.88 6.92
CA GLY A 105 -3.10 -25.79 7.05
C GLY A 105 -2.41 -25.40 5.72
N ALA A 106 -3.13 -24.75 4.82
CA ALA A 106 -2.58 -24.28 3.55
C ALA A 106 -1.56 -23.15 3.77
N THR A 107 -0.68 -22.96 2.79
CA THR A 107 0.26 -21.84 2.81
C THR A 107 -0.49 -20.52 2.80
N ARG A 108 -0.09 -19.59 3.67
CA ARG A 108 -0.64 -18.24 3.71
C ARG A 108 -0.47 -17.56 2.36
N HIS A 109 -1.52 -16.88 1.90
CA HIS A 109 -1.51 -16.19 0.62
C HIS A 109 -1.28 -14.68 0.83
N PRO A 110 -0.15 -14.12 0.39
CA PRO A 110 0.23 -12.73 0.72
C PRO A 110 -0.79 -11.70 0.20
N GLY A 111 -1.35 -11.90 -1.00
CA GLY A 111 -2.35 -10.99 -1.57
C GLY A 111 -3.64 -10.96 -0.78
N VAL A 112 -4.13 -12.11 -0.30
CA VAL A 112 -5.34 -12.19 0.54
C VAL A 112 -5.13 -11.46 1.87
N LEU A 113 -3.98 -11.67 2.54
CA LEU A 113 -3.65 -11.01 3.80
C LEU A 113 -3.46 -9.50 3.61
N HIS A 114 -2.78 -9.09 2.55
CA HIS A 114 -2.55 -7.68 2.18
C HIS A 114 -3.87 -6.93 2.00
N LEU A 115 -4.79 -7.47 1.19
CA LEU A 115 -6.08 -6.82 0.92
C LEU A 115 -7.00 -6.81 2.14
N TYR A 116 -6.91 -7.81 3.02
CA TYR A 116 -7.66 -7.78 4.29
C TYR A 116 -7.18 -6.65 5.20
N ILE A 117 -5.87 -6.38 5.26
CA ILE A 117 -5.32 -5.24 6.00
C ILE A 117 -5.87 -3.94 5.45
N HIS A 118 -5.81 -3.71 4.13
CA HIS A 118 -6.36 -2.51 3.50
C HIS A 118 -7.87 -2.37 3.69
N LEU A 119 -8.60 -3.47 3.69
CA LEU A 119 -10.04 -3.43 3.97
C LEU A 119 -10.31 -2.98 5.41
N MET A 120 -9.51 -3.44 6.37
CA MET A 120 -9.75 -3.24 7.80
C MET A 120 -9.13 -1.96 8.38
N GLU A 121 -8.12 -1.38 7.74
CA GLU A 121 -7.42 -0.19 8.26
C GLU A 121 -8.32 1.03 8.46
N MET A 122 -9.41 1.15 7.67
CA MET A 122 -10.38 2.24 7.81
C MET A 122 -11.68 1.80 8.53
N SER A 123 -11.77 0.55 8.94
CA SER A 123 -12.94 0.03 9.65
C SER A 123 -12.98 0.54 11.09
N PRO A 124 -14.14 0.48 11.78
CA PRO A 124 -14.22 0.78 13.20
C PRO A 124 -13.62 -0.33 14.09
N PHE A 125 -13.08 -1.41 13.50
CA PHE A 125 -12.56 -2.59 14.20
C PHE A 125 -11.20 -3.04 13.64
N PRO A 126 -10.19 -2.14 13.51
CA PRO A 126 -8.90 -2.51 12.90
C PRO A 126 -8.18 -3.62 13.68
N GLU A 127 -8.42 -3.75 14.99
CA GLU A 127 -7.83 -4.79 15.84
C GLU A 127 -8.17 -6.22 15.39
N LYS A 128 -9.24 -6.43 14.64
CA LYS A 128 -9.60 -7.75 14.08
C LYS A 128 -8.56 -8.23 13.06
N ALA A 129 -7.82 -7.32 12.44
CA ALA A 129 -6.78 -7.64 11.48
C ALA A 129 -5.40 -7.86 12.10
N LEU A 130 -5.20 -7.69 13.43
CA LEU A 130 -3.88 -7.85 14.07
C LEU A 130 -3.24 -9.21 13.78
N ARG A 131 -4.02 -10.29 13.89
CA ARG A 131 -3.48 -11.62 13.58
C ARG A 131 -3.09 -11.77 12.11
N VAL A 132 -3.89 -11.25 11.20
CA VAL A 132 -3.60 -11.28 9.75
C VAL A 132 -2.36 -10.45 9.44
N ALA A 133 -2.21 -9.31 10.10
CA ALA A 133 -1.04 -8.46 10.02
C ALA A 133 0.23 -9.21 10.48
N ASP A 134 0.15 -9.92 11.62
CA ASP A 134 1.26 -10.74 12.10
C ASP A 134 1.58 -11.92 11.15
N ASP A 135 0.55 -12.52 10.57
CA ASP A 135 0.72 -13.63 9.61
C ASP A 135 1.36 -13.19 8.28
N LEU A 136 1.27 -11.90 7.92
CA LEU A 136 1.92 -11.33 6.74
C LEU A 136 3.38 -10.93 7.00
N ARG A 137 3.76 -10.60 8.25
CA ARG A 137 5.14 -10.24 8.59
C ARG A 137 6.09 -11.33 8.17
N ASP A 138 7.20 -10.96 7.56
CA ASP A 138 8.28 -11.84 7.12
C ASP A 138 7.84 -12.94 6.13
N LEU A 139 6.57 -12.94 5.67
CA LEU A 139 6.09 -13.95 4.73
C LEU A 139 6.82 -13.84 3.37
N ILE A 140 7.08 -12.63 2.91
CA ILE A 140 7.83 -12.34 1.69
C ILE A 140 8.97 -11.35 2.04
N PRO A 141 10.13 -11.83 2.53
CA PRO A 141 11.18 -10.98 3.12
C PRO A 141 11.73 -9.89 2.19
N ASP A 142 11.76 -10.13 0.89
CA ASP A 142 12.29 -9.19 -0.10
C ASP A 142 11.23 -8.24 -0.68
N ALA A 143 9.97 -8.35 -0.24
CA ALA A 143 8.90 -7.44 -0.65
C ALA A 143 8.71 -6.34 0.42
N GLY A 144 9.38 -5.20 0.24
CA GLY A 144 9.35 -4.10 1.20
C GLY A 144 7.93 -3.65 1.55
N HIS A 145 7.08 -3.44 0.55
CA HIS A 145 5.69 -3.07 0.77
C HIS A 145 4.92 -4.10 1.64
N LEU A 146 5.10 -5.40 1.41
CA LEU A 146 4.40 -6.41 2.21
C LEU A 146 4.90 -6.48 3.66
N ASN A 147 6.20 -6.24 3.88
CA ASN A 147 6.74 -6.12 5.24
C ASN A 147 6.21 -4.89 5.99
N HIS A 148 5.93 -3.79 5.25
CA HIS A 148 5.33 -2.59 5.79
C HIS A 148 3.84 -2.78 6.14
N MET A 149 3.09 -3.56 5.39
CA MET A 149 1.62 -3.60 5.44
C MET A 149 1.03 -3.85 6.83
N ALA A 150 1.64 -4.71 7.63
CA ALA A 150 1.18 -4.94 9.01
C ALA A 150 1.11 -3.66 9.85
N THR A 151 1.93 -2.67 9.52
CA THR A 151 2.02 -1.43 10.30
C THR A 151 0.82 -0.49 10.12
N HIS A 152 0.01 -0.67 9.09
CA HIS A 152 -1.28 0.01 8.96
C HIS A 152 -2.22 -0.31 10.13
N ILE A 153 -2.24 -1.57 10.56
CA ILE A 153 -3.03 -2.00 11.72
C ILE A 153 -2.32 -1.64 13.03
N ASP A 154 -1.00 -1.83 13.09
CA ASP A 154 -0.21 -1.52 14.29
C ASP A 154 -0.37 -0.07 14.75
N VAL A 155 -0.32 0.88 13.80
CA VAL A 155 -0.42 2.30 14.13
C VAL A 155 -1.79 2.66 14.71
N LEU A 156 -2.84 2.03 14.21
CA LEU A 156 -4.21 2.22 14.70
C LEU A 156 -4.42 1.59 16.08
N CYS A 157 -3.71 0.48 16.34
CA CYS A 157 -3.79 -0.24 17.62
C CYS A 157 -2.76 0.23 18.67
N GLY A 158 -1.90 1.22 18.34
CA GLY A 158 -0.91 1.76 19.26
C GLY A 158 0.37 0.92 19.39
N ASN A 159 0.61 -0.04 18.51
CA ASN A 159 1.76 -0.94 18.50
C ASN A 159 2.98 -0.28 17.84
N TYR A 160 3.33 0.94 18.22
CA TYR A 160 4.34 1.77 17.54
C TYR A 160 5.73 1.12 17.48
N GLN A 161 6.08 0.25 18.45
CA GLN A 161 7.34 -0.48 18.40
C GLN A 161 7.38 -1.44 17.22
N ALA A 162 6.26 -2.11 16.92
CA ALA A 162 6.12 -2.97 15.75
C ALA A 162 6.15 -2.15 14.45
N VAL A 163 5.56 -0.94 14.45
CA VAL A 163 5.64 -0.01 13.31
C VAL A 163 7.10 0.30 12.96
N VAL A 164 7.94 0.67 13.94
CA VAL A 164 9.35 0.98 13.70
C VAL A 164 10.12 -0.26 13.22
N ALA A 165 9.88 -1.42 13.81
CA ALA A 165 10.58 -2.66 13.46
C ALA A 165 10.24 -3.14 12.04
N SER A 166 8.94 -3.25 11.70
CA SER A 166 8.50 -3.73 10.38
C SER A 166 8.90 -2.77 9.26
N ASN A 167 8.81 -1.45 9.48
CA ASN A 167 9.29 -0.50 8.47
C ASN A 167 10.81 -0.49 8.34
N SER A 168 11.55 -0.84 9.38
CA SER A 168 13.00 -1.05 9.25
C SER A 168 13.33 -2.24 8.36
N ALA A 169 12.57 -3.35 8.47
CA ALA A 169 12.67 -4.50 7.58
C ALA A 169 12.26 -4.14 6.14
N ALA A 170 11.16 -3.42 5.97
CA ALA A 170 10.69 -2.93 4.66
C ALA A 170 11.74 -2.07 3.96
N ILE A 171 12.32 -1.10 4.65
CA ILE A 171 13.39 -0.22 4.14
C ILE A 171 14.63 -1.03 3.75
N HIS A 172 14.98 -2.06 4.52
CA HIS A 172 16.10 -2.95 4.19
C HIS A 172 15.83 -3.74 2.89
N ALA A 173 14.63 -4.27 2.71
CA ALA A 173 14.23 -4.93 1.47
C ALA A 173 14.24 -3.97 0.27
N ASP A 174 13.69 -2.77 0.45
CA ASP A 174 13.64 -1.74 -0.59
C ASP A 174 15.01 -1.25 -1.03
N LYS A 175 16.00 -1.28 -0.13
CA LYS A 175 17.38 -0.91 -0.46
C LYS A 175 17.96 -1.79 -1.57
N LYS A 176 17.67 -3.11 -1.56
CA LYS A 176 18.08 -4.06 -2.61
C LYS A 176 17.48 -3.65 -3.97
N TYR A 177 16.21 -3.29 -3.99
CA TYR A 177 15.54 -2.82 -5.20
C TYR A 177 16.12 -1.49 -5.68
N TYR A 178 16.33 -0.53 -4.77
CA TYR A 178 16.89 0.77 -5.06
C TYR A 178 18.30 0.70 -5.65
N GLU A 179 19.17 -0.16 -5.12
CA GLU A 179 20.53 -0.37 -5.62
C GLU A 179 20.55 -0.88 -7.08
N GLN A 180 19.51 -1.61 -7.50
CA GLN A 180 19.41 -2.15 -8.86
C GLN A 180 18.69 -1.21 -9.83
N ASN A 181 17.66 -0.49 -9.37
CA ASN A 181 16.71 0.23 -10.22
C ASN A 181 16.75 1.76 -10.03
N GLY A 182 17.48 2.25 -9.03
CA GLY A 182 17.57 3.68 -8.72
C GLY A 182 16.27 4.28 -8.19
N ALA A 183 16.20 5.62 -8.23
CA ALA A 183 15.08 6.40 -7.70
C ALA A 183 14.02 6.75 -8.76
N MET A 184 14.37 6.80 -10.05
CA MET A 184 13.53 7.35 -11.12
C MET A 184 12.45 6.36 -11.58
N ASN A 185 11.62 5.91 -10.64
CA ASN A 185 10.50 4.99 -10.89
C ASN A 185 9.37 5.20 -9.87
N PHE A 186 8.19 4.66 -10.19
CA PHE A 186 6.98 4.78 -9.37
C PHE A 186 7.16 4.18 -7.97
N TYR A 187 7.97 3.14 -7.82
CA TYR A 187 8.19 2.47 -6.53
C TYR A 187 8.82 3.37 -5.46
N SER A 188 9.40 4.52 -5.86
CA SER A 188 9.89 5.53 -4.92
C SER A 188 8.82 6.09 -3.98
N LEU A 189 7.54 6.06 -4.39
CA LEU A 189 6.42 6.41 -3.52
C LEU A 189 6.29 5.42 -2.35
N TYR A 190 6.35 4.13 -2.63
CA TYR A 190 6.28 3.08 -1.60
C TYR A 190 7.48 3.13 -0.65
N ARG A 191 8.68 3.38 -1.18
CA ARG A 191 9.88 3.57 -0.34
C ARG A 191 9.73 4.78 0.59
N ALA A 192 9.32 5.92 0.08
CA ALA A 192 9.08 7.12 0.89
C ALA A 192 8.01 6.86 1.95
N HIS A 193 6.95 6.14 1.62
CA HIS A 193 5.89 5.75 2.53
C HIS A 193 6.39 4.86 3.69
N ASN A 194 7.26 3.89 3.43
CA ASN A 194 7.85 3.04 4.46
C ASN A 194 8.73 3.85 5.45
N TYR A 195 9.53 4.79 4.94
CA TYR A 195 10.28 5.72 5.79
C TYR A 195 9.36 6.62 6.63
N HIS A 196 8.29 7.13 6.01
CA HIS A 196 7.30 7.97 6.70
C HIS A 196 6.64 7.22 7.86
N PHE A 197 6.22 5.98 7.67
CA PHE A 197 5.65 5.17 8.75
C PHE A 197 6.65 4.89 9.86
N LYS A 198 7.92 4.62 9.55
CA LYS A 198 8.97 4.49 10.57
C LYS A 198 9.13 5.77 11.38
N LEU A 199 9.23 6.92 10.69
CA LEU A 199 9.26 8.24 11.33
C LEU A 199 8.06 8.42 12.27
N TYR A 200 6.86 8.14 11.77
CA TYR A 200 5.62 8.32 12.50
C TYR A 200 5.59 7.46 13.78
N GLY A 201 5.90 6.17 13.67
CA GLY A 201 6.03 5.27 14.82
C GLY A 201 7.04 5.76 15.86
N ALA A 202 8.23 6.21 15.41
CA ALA A 202 9.27 6.76 16.28
C ALA A 202 8.83 8.05 16.98
N MET A 203 8.08 8.92 16.30
CA MET A 203 7.51 10.13 16.90
C MET A 203 6.52 9.83 18.02
N PHE A 204 5.68 8.80 17.89
CA PHE A 204 4.77 8.36 18.95
C PHE A 204 5.50 7.72 20.13
N LEU A 205 6.60 7.02 19.89
CA LEU A 205 7.46 6.46 20.92
C LEU A 205 8.35 7.50 21.62
N GLY A 206 8.38 8.74 21.14
CA GLY A 206 9.28 9.77 21.67
C GLY A 206 10.76 9.53 21.33
N GLN A 207 11.05 8.78 20.29
CA GLN A 207 12.40 8.39 19.86
C GLN A 207 12.91 9.35 18.77
N TYR A 208 13.67 10.37 19.17
CA TYR A 208 14.17 11.39 18.24
C TYR A 208 15.14 10.83 17.19
N GLU A 209 16.17 10.10 17.62
CA GLU A 209 17.21 9.59 16.71
C GLU A 209 16.63 8.66 15.63
N PRO A 210 15.82 7.63 15.93
CA PRO A 210 15.17 6.84 14.89
C PRO A 210 14.26 7.63 13.94
N ALA A 211 13.62 8.71 14.46
CA ALA A 211 12.76 9.57 13.67
C ALA A 211 13.57 10.42 12.67
N ILE A 212 14.64 11.08 13.13
CA ILE A 212 15.44 11.95 12.27
C ILE A 212 16.26 11.15 11.26
N ASP A 213 16.81 9.99 11.67
CA ASP A 213 17.53 9.09 10.78
C ASP A 213 16.61 8.59 9.64
N ALA A 214 15.35 8.26 9.95
CA ALA A 214 14.40 7.80 8.94
C ALA A 214 14.11 8.89 7.89
N VAL A 215 13.86 10.12 8.33
CA VAL A 215 13.54 11.21 7.39
C VAL A 215 14.77 11.67 6.60
N ASP A 216 15.95 11.68 7.19
CA ASP A 216 17.18 12.04 6.49
C ASP A 216 17.54 11.00 5.43
N ALA A 217 17.40 9.72 5.77
CA ALA A 217 17.59 8.64 4.81
C ALA A 217 16.54 8.66 3.68
N MET A 218 15.28 8.97 4.00
CA MET A 218 14.21 9.15 3.00
C MET A 218 14.58 10.25 1.99
N ILE A 219 14.88 11.45 2.48
CA ILE A 219 15.22 12.61 1.63
C ILE A 219 16.43 12.30 0.77
N ALA A 220 17.46 11.63 1.30
CA ALA A 220 18.66 11.26 0.55
C ALA A 220 18.37 10.30 -0.63
N THR A 221 17.23 9.61 -0.65
CA THR A 221 16.81 8.71 -1.74
C THR A 221 15.88 9.38 -2.76
N LEU A 222 15.53 10.65 -2.58
CA LEU A 222 14.62 11.41 -3.44
C LEU A 222 15.40 12.51 -4.18
N PRO A 223 15.92 12.26 -5.40
CA PRO A 223 16.66 13.26 -6.14
C PRO A 223 15.75 14.41 -6.62
N ASP A 224 16.31 15.60 -6.77
CA ASP A 224 15.60 16.81 -7.21
C ASP A 224 14.81 16.60 -8.51
N GLU A 225 15.33 15.82 -9.44
CA GLU A 225 14.67 15.50 -10.70
C GLU A 225 13.35 14.77 -10.47
N LEU A 226 13.33 13.82 -9.51
CA LEU A 226 12.11 13.05 -9.18
C LEU A 226 11.05 13.93 -8.50
N ILE A 227 11.46 14.75 -7.53
CA ILE A 227 10.53 15.61 -6.79
C ILE A 227 10.03 16.82 -7.58
N ARG A 228 10.58 17.05 -8.79
CA ARG A 228 10.12 18.08 -9.74
C ARG A 228 9.40 17.50 -10.96
N MET A 229 9.26 16.18 -11.02
CA MET A 229 8.63 15.50 -12.16
C MET A 229 7.12 15.75 -12.17
N GLU A 230 6.61 16.40 -13.21
CA GLU A 230 5.19 16.72 -13.38
C GLU A 230 4.40 15.61 -14.08
N SER A 231 5.06 14.80 -14.89
CA SER A 231 4.42 13.68 -15.61
C SER A 231 5.33 12.43 -15.65
N PRO A 232 4.95 11.34 -14.95
CA PRO A 232 3.81 11.24 -14.03
C PRO A 232 3.94 12.23 -12.86
N PRO A 233 2.86 12.61 -12.15
CA PRO A 233 2.87 13.72 -11.18
C PRO A 233 3.57 13.36 -9.86
N MET A 234 4.83 12.92 -9.95
CA MET A 234 5.66 12.54 -8.80
C MET A 234 5.89 13.71 -7.85
N ALA A 235 6.02 14.94 -8.40
CA ALA A 235 6.14 16.16 -7.62
C ALA A 235 4.99 16.28 -6.59
N ASN A 236 3.74 16.18 -7.06
CA ASN A 236 2.56 16.30 -6.21
C ASN A 236 2.47 15.20 -5.14
N TRP A 237 2.93 14.00 -5.46
CA TRP A 237 2.86 12.86 -4.54
C TRP A 237 3.99 12.85 -3.51
N LEU A 238 5.15 13.42 -3.84
CA LEU A 238 6.34 13.37 -2.99
C LEU A 238 6.59 14.64 -2.17
N GLU A 239 5.97 15.78 -2.50
CA GLU A 239 6.22 17.05 -1.81
C GLU A 239 5.96 16.98 -0.30
N ALA A 240 4.92 16.25 0.11
CA ALA A 240 4.60 16.09 1.52
C ALA A 240 5.72 15.37 2.29
N TYR A 241 6.38 14.37 1.68
CA TYR A 241 7.46 13.63 2.33
C TYR A 241 8.70 14.49 2.56
N VAL A 242 9.02 15.40 1.65
CA VAL A 242 10.16 16.32 1.82
C VAL A 242 9.97 17.22 3.05
N SER A 243 8.74 17.56 3.40
CA SER A 243 8.43 18.40 4.56
C SER A 243 8.50 17.67 5.92
N MET A 244 8.61 16.33 5.94
CA MET A 244 8.54 15.53 7.17
C MET A 244 9.66 15.82 8.17
N LYS A 245 10.81 16.33 7.72
CA LYS A 245 11.88 16.76 8.63
C LYS A 245 11.45 17.94 9.52
N THR A 246 10.73 18.87 8.93
CA THR A 246 10.11 19.99 9.70
C THR A 246 9.14 19.47 10.75
N HIS A 247 8.31 18.48 10.38
CA HIS A 247 7.38 17.86 11.31
C HIS A 247 8.10 17.16 12.47
N ALA A 248 9.19 16.41 12.20
CA ALA A 248 10.02 15.82 13.23
C ALA A 248 10.61 16.88 14.20
N TYR A 249 11.18 17.96 13.68
CA TYR A 249 11.72 19.04 14.51
C TYR A 249 10.67 19.68 15.41
N ILE A 250 9.47 19.96 14.90
CA ILE A 250 8.35 20.50 15.69
C ILE A 250 7.96 19.51 16.79
N ARG A 251 7.78 18.23 16.46
CA ARG A 251 7.36 17.18 17.39
C ARG A 251 8.31 17.03 18.59
N PHE A 252 9.62 17.20 18.35
CA PHE A 252 10.66 17.03 19.37
C PHE A 252 11.18 18.36 19.96
N GLY A 253 10.55 19.50 19.63
CA GLY A 253 10.94 20.81 20.15
C GLY A 253 12.33 21.28 19.67
N ARG A 254 12.79 20.83 18.50
CA ARG A 254 14.08 21.16 17.90
C ARG A 254 14.03 22.50 17.16
N TRP A 255 13.71 23.55 17.90
CA TRP A 255 13.43 24.88 17.33
C TRP A 255 14.64 25.54 16.70
N GLN A 256 15.84 25.30 17.22
CA GLN A 256 17.07 25.86 16.66
C GLN A 256 17.39 25.26 15.30
N GLU A 257 17.25 23.95 15.18
CA GLU A 257 17.44 23.22 13.93
C GLU A 257 16.37 23.60 12.88
N LEU A 258 15.14 23.81 13.34
CA LEU A 258 14.05 24.27 12.46
C LEU A 258 14.33 25.67 11.91
N LEU A 259 14.78 26.62 12.74
CA LEU A 259 15.14 27.97 12.32
C LEU A 259 16.33 27.97 11.38
N ALA A 260 17.35 27.16 11.65
CA ALA A 260 18.52 27.01 10.78
C ALA A 260 18.13 26.47 9.39
N ALA A 261 17.25 25.47 9.33
CA ALA A 261 16.74 24.92 8.06
C ALA A 261 15.94 25.96 7.26
N ALA A 262 15.11 26.77 7.92
CA ALA A 262 14.33 27.83 7.26
C ALA A 262 15.21 28.95 6.67
N LEU A 263 16.34 29.29 7.33
CA LEU A 263 17.29 30.28 6.85
C LEU A 263 18.04 29.84 5.59
N VAL A 264 18.32 28.55 5.43
CA VAL A 264 18.96 28.00 4.23
C VAL A 264 18.04 28.10 3.01
N VAL A 265 16.76 27.88 3.17
CA VAL A 265 15.76 28.00 2.08
C VAL A 265 15.58 29.47 1.68
N GLY A 266 15.63 30.41 2.61
CA GLY A 266 15.52 31.86 2.34
C GLY A 266 16.76 32.50 1.68
N ALA A 267 17.94 31.88 1.78
CA ALA A 267 19.19 32.40 1.21
C ALA A 267 19.44 31.97 -0.25
N GLY A 268 18.60 31.09 -0.79
CA GLY A 268 18.70 30.55 -2.17
C GLY A 268 17.69 31.14 -3.17
N GLN A 269 16.98 32.25 -2.79
CA GLN A 269 16.10 33.00 -3.72
C GLN A 269 16.75 34.24 -4.26
#